data_2af1d42fb75894f868ac2df844b32170
#
_entry.id   2af1d42fb75894f868ac2df844b32170
#
_cell.length_a   1.000
_cell.length_b   1.000
_cell.length_c   1.000
_cell.angle_alpha   90.00
_cell.angle_beta   90.00
_cell.angle_gamma   90.00
#
_symmetry.space_group_name_H-M   'P 1'
#
loop_
_entity.id
_entity.type
_entity.pdbx_description
1 polymer ?
#
loop_
_entity_poly.entity_id
_entity_poly.type
_entity_poly.pdbx_seq_one_letter_code
_entity_poly.pdbx_strand_id
1 'polypeptide(L)'
;FKRIFKKYFMQIGIIGQGFVGNAIYQKFKNYYGVKTYDIIDGKGNASKEATMSQDIVFICLPTPMNSSGRCDTSLVERAVKDVFTQSHCKTVVIKSTITPGTTAKINSLYPDMDVIFNPEFLTEANAIEDFNTQNRIILGGPRRSTTLLKTIYRKIFPEIDIIKTGSTHAEMVKYITNTFLATKVAFANEMYQ
;
A
#
# COMPACT_ATOMS: atom_id res chain seq x y z
N PHE A 1 -30.73 -15.46 26.38
CA PHE A 1 -30.31 -15.54 24.96
C PHE A 1 -29.49 -14.29 24.60
N LYS A 2 -28.23 -14.23 25.03
CA LYS A 2 -27.25 -13.20 24.54
C LYS A 2 -26.60 -13.78 23.29
N ARG A 3 -27.12 -13.45 22.10
CA ARG A 3 -26.38 -13.60 20.84
C ARG A 3 -25.19 -12.68 20.92
N ILE A 4 -24.02 -13.25 21.16
CA ILE A 4 -22.73 -12.57 21.08
C ILE A 4 -22.55 -12.21 19.61
N PHE A 5 -22.85 -10.97 19.25
CA PHE A 5 -22.35 -10.39 17.99
C PHE A 5 -20.83 -10.36 18.09
N LYS A 6 -20.18 -11.37 17.55
CA LYS A 6 -18.75 -11.32 17.24
C LYS A 6 -18.61 -10.23 16.18
N LYS A 7 -18.34 -9.02 16.62
CA LYS A 7 -18.03 -7.89 15.75
C LYS A 7 -16.80 -8.34 14.96
N TYR A 8 -16.99 -8.75 13.71
CA TYR A 8 -15.87 -9.07 12.83
C TYR A 8 -15.06 -7.78 12.64
N PHE A 9 -14.05 -7.62 13.48
CA PHE A 9 -13.05 -6.59 13.28
C PHE A 9 -12.22 -7.03 12.09
N MET A 10 -12.26 -6.24 11.01
CA MET A 10 -11.38 -6.40 9.85
C MET A 10 -9.94 -6.57 10.33
N GLN A 11 -9.26 -7.60 9.84
CA GLN A 11 -7.88 -7.90 10.14
C GLN A 11 -7.00 -7.48 8.97
N ILE A 12 -5.90 -6.83 9.27
CA ILE A 12 -5.02 -6.23 8.26
C ILE A 12 -3.63 -6.86 8.35
N GLY A 13 -3.10 -7.28 7.21
CA GLY A 13 -1.72 -7.69 7.06
C GLY A 13 -0.88 -6.56 6.44
N ILE A 14 0.36 -6.41 6.87
CA ILE A 14 1.32 -5.50 6.23
C ILE A 14 2.62 -6.24 5.98
N ILE A 15 3.03 -6.36 4.72
CA ILE A 15 4.28 -6.96 4.28
C ILE A 15 5.27 -5.83 3.96
N GLY A 16 6.40 -5.82 4.67
CA GLY A 16 7.40 -4.75 4.63
C GLY A 16 7.17 -3.72 5.74
N GLN A 17 8.15 -3.59 6.65
CA GLN A 17 8.14 -2.65 7.78
C GLN A 17 9.26 -1.60 7.65
N GLY A 18 9.45 -1.10 6.41
CA GLY A 18 10.17 0.14 6.14
C GLY A 18 9.38 1.36 6.61
N PHE A 19 9.78 2.56 6.23
CA PHE A 19 9.12 3.79 6.68
C PHE A 19 7.61 3.85 6.32
N VAL A 20 7.22 3.36 5.13
CA VAL A 20 5.80 3.32 4.70
C VAL A 20 4.99 2.31 5.51
N GLY A 21 5.45 1.07 5.59
CA GLY A 21 4.73 0.01 6.30
C GLY A 21 4.60 0.30 7.80
N ASN A 22 5.64 0.84 8.41
CA ASN A 22 5.61 1.24 9.80
C ASN A 22 4.65 2.43 10.04
N ALA A 23 4.62 3.43 9.17
CA ALA A 23 3.69 4.56 9.30
C ALA A 23 2.23 4.08 9.27
N ILE A 24 1.89 3.16 8.34
CA ILE A 24 0.57 2.53 8.27
C ILE A 24 0.28 1.74 9.57
N TYR A 25 1.21 0.91 10.01
CA TYR A 25 1.07 0.11 11.22
C TYR A 25 0.78 0.96 12.45
N GLN A 26 1.57 2.01 12.69
CA GLN A 26 1.42 2.88 13.85
C GLN A 26 0.04 3.53 13.92
N LYS A 27 -0.55 3.88 12.78
CA LYS A 27 -1.89 4.46 12.74
C LYS A 27 -2.99 3.40 12.82
N PHE A 28 -2.88 2.33 12.02
CA PHE A 28 -3.94 1.33 11.84
C PHE A 28 -4.16 0.46 13.07
N LYS A 29 -3.12 0.14 13.85
CA LYS A 29 -3.21 -0.67 15.08
C LYS A 29 -4.18 -0.13 16.12
N ASN A 30 -4.50 1.17 16.07
CA ASN A 30 -5.45 1.81 16.98
C ASN A 30 -6.93 1.54 16.59
N TYR A 31 -7.18 1.02 15.37
CA TYR A 31 -8.51 0.84 14.81
C TYR A 31 -8.82 -0.59 14.40
N TYR A 32 -7.78 -1.39 14.12
CA TYR A 32 -7.86 -2.73 13.54
C TYR A 32 -6.88 -3.68 14.20
N GLY A 33 -7.13 -4.99 14.10
CA GLY A 33 -6.10 -6.00 14.34
C GLY A 33 -5.10 -5.97 13.19
N VAL A 34 -3.82 -5.74 13.49
CA VAL A 34 -2.79 -5.61 12.45
C VAL A 34 -1.66 -6.59 12.72
N LYS A 35 -1.38 -7.44 11.73
CA LYS A 35 -0.20 -8.30 11.67
C LYS A 35 0.79 -7.73 10.67
N THR A 36 2.06 -7.76 11.03
CA THR A 36 3.13 -7.23 10.19
C THR A 36 4.23 -8.26 10.01
N TYR A 37 4.77 -8.32 8.82
CA TYR A 37 5.93 -9.15 8.49
C TYR A 37 6.99 -8.33 7.76
N ASP A 38 8.24 -8.56 8.14
CA ASP A 38 9.41 -8.05 7.42
C ASP A 38 10.45 -9.18 7.35
N ILE A 39 11.32 -9.14 6.33
CA ILE A 39 12.44 -10.08 6.23
C ILE A 39 13.52 -9.82 7.29
N ILE A 40 13.59 -8.57 7.79
CA ILE A 40 14.51 -8.19 8.86
C ILE A 40 13.89 -8.63 10.19
N ASP A 41 14.60 -9.51 10.89
CA ASP A 41 14.16 -10.04 12.17
C ASP A 41 13.89 -8.92 13.19
N GLY A 42 12.83 -9.10 13.97
CA GLY A 42 12.38 -8.11 14.97
C GLY A 42 11.59 -6.91 14.44
N LYS A 43 11.50 -6.72 13.11
CA LYS A 43 10.66 -5.64 12.54
C LYS A 43 9.19 -6.00 12.38
N GLY A 44 8.86 -7.28 12.23
CA GLY A 44 7.49 -7.77 12.18
C GLY A 44 6.98 -8.24 13.55
N ASN A 45 5.64 -8.38 13.67
CA ASN A 45 4.98 -8.92 14.86
C ASN A 45 4.32 -10.28 14.63
N ALA A 46 4.44 -10.84 13.41
CA ALA A 46 3.86 -12.12 13.01
C ALA A 46 4.67 -12.80 11.92
N SER A 47 4.41 -14.10 11.68
CA SER A 47 4.99 -14.81 10.55
C SER A 47 4.45 -14.30 9.21
N LYS A 48 5.13 -14.62 8.11
CA LYS A 48 4.72 -14.28 6.75
C LYS A 48 3.33 -14.83 6.44
N GLU A 49 3.10 -16.11 6.73
CA GLU A 49 1.86 -16.83 6.49
C GLU A 49 0.70 -16.21 7.28
N ALA A 50 0.94 -15.91 8.55
CA ALA A 50 -0.06 -15.29 9.41
C ALA A 50 -0.42 -13.86 8.94
N THR A 51 0.54 -13.14 8.36
CA THR A 51 0.32 -11.79 7.82
C THR A 51 -0.42 -11.83 6.48
N MET A 52 -0.08 -12.78 5.60
CA MET A 52 -0.76 -12.96 4.31
C MET A 52 -2.23 -13.42 4.45
N SER A 53 -2.58 -14.12 5.54
CA SER A 53 -3.92 -14.69 5.76
C SER A 53 -4.90 -13.70 6.43
N GLN A 54 -4.65 -12.40 6.33
CA GLN A 54 -5.57 -11.38 6.84
C GLN A 54 -6.63 -11.00 5.78
N ASP A 55 -7.68 -10.29 6.19
CA ASP A 55 -8.79 -9.90 5.29
C ASP A 55 -8.31 -8.98 4.15
N ILE A 56 -7.33 -8.11 4.44
CA ILE A 56 -6.67 -7.22 3.48
C ILE A 56 -5.18 -7.23 3.78
N VAL A 57 -4.35 -7.31 2.73
CA VAL A 57 -2.90 -7.29 2.84
C VAL A 57 -2.31 -6.09 2.11
N PHE A 58 -1.59 -5.26 2.85
CA PHE A 58 -0.79 -4.15 2.31
C PHE A 58 0.63 -4.64 1.97
N ILE A 59 1.12 -4.26 0.79
CA ILE A 59 2.48 -4.55 0.33
C ILE A 59 3.27 -3.25 0.29
N CYS A 60 4.30 -3.15 1.13
CA CYS A 60 5.15 -1.98 1.32
C CYS A 60 6.63 -2.36 1.11
N LEU A 61 6.94 -2.99 -0.01
CA LEU A 61 8.27 -3.50 -0.33
C LEU A 61 9.07 -2.52 -1.20
N PRO A 62 10.41 -2.54 -1.13
CA PRO A 62 11.24 -1.70 -1.99
C PRO A 62 11.12 -2.12 -3.46
N THR A 63 11.18 -1.11 -4.34
CA THR A 63 11.19 -1.28 -5.80
C THR A 63 12.37 -0.49 -6.37
N PRO A 64 13.59 -1.01 -6.23
CA PRO A 64 14.80 -0.31 -6.64
C PRO A 64 14.88 -0.17 -8.17
N MET A 65 15.71 0.74 -8.62
CA MET A 65 16.09 0.83 -10.02
C MET A 65 17.10 -0.30 -10.35
N ASN A 66 16.82 -1.06 -11.39
CA ASN A 66 17.76 -2.06 -11.89
C ASN A 66 18.86 -1.42 -12.76
N SER A 67 19.83 -2.23 -13.21
CA SER A 67 20.97 -1.78 -14.02
C SER A 67 20.60 -1.13 -15.36
N SER A 68 19.38 -1.40 -15.86
CA SER A 68 18.86 -0.79 -17.09
C SER A 68 18.07 0.52 -16.85
N GLY A 69 18.05 1.02 -15.62
CA GLY A 69 17.30 2.24 -15.25
C GLY A 69 15.79 2.00 -15.05
N ARG A 70 15.32 0.75 -15.06
CA ARG A 70 13.91 0.42 -14.87
C ARG A 70 13.60 0.12 -13.42
N CYS A 71 12.38 0.45 -13.00
CA CYS A 71 11.85 0.06 -11.70
C CYS A 71 11.72 -1.47 -11.62
N ASP A 72 12.35 -2.10 -10.64
CA ASP A 72 12.22 -3.53 -10.37
C ASP A 72 11.02 -3.81 -9.47
N THR A 73 9.94 -4.32 -10.05
CA THR A 73 8.71 -4.68 -9.36
C THR A 73 8.65 -6.14 -8.91
N SER A 74 9.72 -6.91 -9.12
CA SER A 74 9.75 -8.37 -8.91
C SER A 74 9.39 -8.79 -7.49
N LEU A 75 9.86 -8.06 -6.47
CA LEU A 75 9.52 -8.34 -5.08
C LEU A 75 8.02 -8.14 -4.79
N VAL A 76 7.42 -7.09 -5.35
CA VAL A 76 5.99 -6.81 -5.20
C VAL A 76 5.16 -7.88 -5.92
N GLU A 77 5.49 -8.19 -7.17
CA GLU A 77 4.79 -9.23 -7.95
C GLU A 77 4.87 -10.60 -7.27
N ARG A 78 6.04 -10.95 -6.71
CA ARG A 78 6.23 -12.18 -5.92
C ARG A 78 5.37 -12.18 -4.66
N ALA A 79 5.35 -11.10 -3.90
CA ALA A 79 4.54 -11.00 -2.70
C ALA A 79 3.04 -11.12 -3.00
N VAL A 80 2.55 -10.50 -4.07
CA VAL A 80 1.16 -10.66 -4.55
C VAL A 80 0.87 -12.12 -4.92
N LYS A 81 1.77 -12.77 -5.66
CA LYS A 81 1.65 -14.20 -6.01
C LYS A 81 1.59 -15.07 -4.76
N ASP A 82 2.45 -14.83 -3.77
CA ASP A 82 2.47 -15.59 -2.52
C ASP A 82 1.14 -15.43 -1.76
N VAL A 83 0.60 -14.21 -1.66
CA VAL A 83 -0.72 -13.97 -1.06
C VAL A 83 -1.81 -14.74 -1.82
N PHE A 84 -1.82 -14.70 -3.15
CA PHE A 84 -2.80 -15.41 -3.97
C PHE A 84 -2.73 -16.93 -3.80
N THR A 85 -1.52 -17.50 -3.79
CA THR A 85 -1.32 -18.96 -3.80
C THR A 85 -1.34 -19.60 -2.43
N GLN A 86 -1.01 -18.84 -1.36
CA GLN A 86 -0.78 -19.38 -0.02
C GLN A 86 -1.79 -18.88 1.02
N SER A 87 -2.76 -18.06 0.62
CA SER A 87 -3.75 -17.52 1.55
C SER A 87 -5.15 -17.44 0.95
N HIS A 88 -6.13 -17.12 1.80
CA HIS A 88 -7.51 -16.85 1.40
C HIS A 88 -7.82 -15.36 1.26
N CYS A 89 -6.81 -14.50 1.34
CA CYS A 89 -6.97 -13.06 1.18
C CYS A 89 -7.50 -12.73 -0.23
N LYS A 90 -8.52 -11.90 -0.30
CA LYS A 90 -9.15 -11.50 -1.57
C LYS A 90 -8.84 -10.08 -1.98
N THR A 91 -8.14 -9.31 -1.15
CA THR A 91 -7.83 -7.92 -1.42
C THR A 91 -6.40 -7.58 -1.03
N VAL A 92 -5.60 -7.21 -2.00
CA VAL A 92 -4.22 -6.75 -1.82
C VAL A 92 -4.11 -5.27 -2.16
N VAL A 93 -3.38 -4.52 -1.34
CA VAL A 93 -3.13 -3.09 -1.52
C VAL A 93 -1.64 -2.86 -1.72
N ILE A 94 -1.25 -2.43 -2.90
CA ILE A 94 0.14 -2.09 -3.21
C ILE A 94 0.38 -0.63 -2.82
N LYS A 95 1.34 -0.42 -1.93
CA LYS A 95 1.84 0.90 -1.50
C LYS A 95 3.17 1.24 -2.16
N SER A 96 3.91 0.22 -2.56
CA SER A 96 5.21 0.35 -3.26
C SER A 96 5.05 1.10 -4.57
N THR A 97 6.03 1.91 -4.94
CA THR A 97 6.06 2.58 -6.25
C THR A 97 6.26 1.54 -7.35
N ILE A 98 5.31 1.46 -8.28
CA ILE A 98 5.34 0.51 -9.41
C ILE A 98 5.06 1.24 -10.71
N THR A 99 5.52 0.68 -11.83
CA THR A 99 5.30 1.27 -13.16
C THR A 99 3.82 1.28 -13.54
N PRO A 100 3.32 2.34 -14.21
CA PRO A 100 1.94 2.41 -14.67
C PRO A 100 1.52 1.20 -15.51
N GLY A 101 0.36 0.62 -15.18
CA GLY A 101 -0.17 -0.61 -15.79
C GLY A 101 0.15 -1.90 -15.01
N THR A 102 1.07 -1.87 -14.03
CA THR A 102 1.45 -3.05 -13.26
C THR A 102 0.26 -3.65 -12.49
N THR A 103 -0.52 -2.83 -11.80
CA THR A 103 -1.71 -3.32 -11.06
C THR A 103 -2.75 -3.95 -11.99
N ALA A 104 -2.99 -3.35 -13.16
CA ALA A 104 -3.92 -3.90 -14.14
C ALA A 104 -3.44 -5.26 -14.68
N LYS A 105 -2.14 -5.39 -14.98
CA LYS A 105 -1.51 -6.65 -15.35
C LYS A 105 -1.69 -7.71 -14.26
N ILE A 106 -1.43 -7.38 -13.01
CA ILE A 106 -1.55 -8.31 -11.89
C ILE A 106 -3.02 -8.75 -11.70
N ASN A 107 -3.99 -7.83 -11.77
CA ASN A 107 -5.42 -8.17 -11.71
C ASN A 107 -5.85 -9.12 -12.83
N SER A 108 -5.28 -9.03 -14.03
CA SER A 108 -5.57 -9.96 -15.11
C SER A 108 -4.99 -11.36 -14.88
N LEU A 109 -3.90 -11.47 -14.13
CA LEU A 109 -3.27 -12.76 -13.78
C LEU A 109 -3.99 -13.47 -12.62
N TYR A 110 -4.63 -12.73 -11.74
CA TYR A 110 -5.28 -13.24 -10.52
C TYR A 110 -6.73 -12.76 -10.40
N PRO A 111 -7.66 -13.23 -11.24
CA PRO A 111 -9.02 -12.71 -11.34
C PRO A 111 -9.87 -12.91 -10.08
N ASP A 112 -9.51 -13.84 -9.21
CA ASP A 112 -10.20 -14.12 -7.94
C ASP A 112 -9.73 -13.26 -6.77
N MET A 113 -8.76 -12.35 -7.00
CA MET A 113 -8.20 -11.45 -6.01
C MET A 113 -8.14 -10.03 -6.56
N ASP A 114 -8.72 -9.08 -5.84
CA ASP A 114 -8.65 -7.67 -6.20
C ASP A 114 -7.34 -7.04 -5.72
N VAL A 115 -6.57 -6.48 -6.64
CA VAL A 115 -5.36 -5.71 -6.34
C VAL A 115 -5.64 -4.22 -6.55
N ILE A 116 -5.36 -3.43 -5.52
CA ILE A 116 -5.55 -1.98 -5.48
C ILE A 116 -4.17 -1.32 -5.42
N PHE A 117 -3.97 -0.27 -6.19
CA PHE A 117 -2.84 0.63 -6.00
C PHE A 117 -3.25 1.81 -5.11
N ASN A 118 -2.51 2.05 -4.05
CA ASN A 118 -2.73 3.15 -3.13
C ASN A 118 -1.41 3.91 -2.92
N PRO A 119 -1.11 4.92 -3.77
CA PRO A 119 0.11 5.71 -3.65
C PRO A 119 0.23 6.35 -2.27
N GLU A 120 1.47 6.57 -1.87
CA GLU A 120 1.86 7.36 -0.71
C GLU A 120 2.69 8.58 -1.17
N PHE A 121 2.73 9.62 -0.37
CA PHE A 121 3.47 10.85 -0.62
C PHE A 121 4.29 11.25 0.61
N LEU A 122 4.78 10.24 1.33
CA LEU A 122 5.52 10.39 2.58
C LEU A 122 6.99 10.73 2.29
N THR A 123 7.58 11.53 3.16
CA THR A 123 9.03 11.69 3.21
C THR A 123 9.61 10.64 4.16
N GLU A 124 10.80 10.14 3.89
CA GLU A 124 11.43 9.12 4.74
C GLU A 124 11.66 9.64 6.17
N ALA A 125 12.07 10.91 6.28
CA ALA A 125 12.36 11.55 7.57
C ALA A 125 11.13 11.72 8.47
N ASN A 126 9.95 11.98 7.88
CA ASN A 126 8.73 12.33 8.64
C ASN A 126 7.55 11.42 8.33
N ALA A 127 7.80 10.17 7.90
CA ALA A 127 6.78 9.28 7.35
C ALA A 127 5.53 9.10 8.24
N ILE A 128 5.69 9.01 9.55
CA ILE A 128 4.57 8.85 10.49
C ILE A 128 3.72 10.12 10.56
N GLU A 129 4.36 11.29 10.63
CA GLU A 129 3.66 12.57 10.68
C GLU A 129 2.98 12.87 9.34
N ASP A 130 3.69 12.70 8.24
CA ASP A 130 3.14 12.86 6.89
C ASP A 130 1.92 11.96 6.66
N PHE A 131 1.96 10.71 7.16
CA PHE A 131 0.82 9.80 7.09
C PHE A 131 -0.36 10.27 7.93
N ASN A 132 -0.10 10.86 9.09
CA ASN A 132 -1.14 11.37 9.98
C ASN A 132 -1.78 12.67 9.47
N THR A 133 -1.02 13.51 8.79
CA THR A 133 -1.43 14.86 8.32
C THR A 133 -1.75 14.92 6.84
N GLN A 134 -1.73 13.77 6.14
CA GLN A 134 -2.05 13.73 4.72
C GLN A 134 -3.44 14.32 4.44
N ASN A 135 -3.57 15.05 3.34
CA ASN A 135 -4.81 15.74 2.97
C ASN A 135 -5.68 14.96 1.98
N ARG A 136 -5.16 13.91 1.37
CA ARG A 136 -5.89 13.07 0.41
C ARG A 136 -5.38 11.65 0.40
N ILE A 137 -6.26 10.73 0.03
CA ILE A 137 -5.95 9.33 -0.23
C ILE A 137 -6.43 8.98 -1.64
N ILE A 138 -5.57 8.35 -2.44
CA ILE A 138 -5.90 7.93 -3.80
C ILE A 138 -5.99 6.40 -3.83
N LEU A 139 -7.08 5.87 -4.38
CA LEU A 139 -7.35 4.44 -4.48
C LEU A 139 -7.59 4.08 -5.95
N GLY A 140 -6.67 3.34 -6.55
CA GLY A 140 -6.75 2.90 -7.93
C GLY A 140 -7.00 1.39 -8.04
N GLY A 141 -8.11 0.98 -8.66
CA GLY A 141 -8.40 -0.43 -8.83
C GLY A 141 -9.90 -0.76 -8.93
N PRO A 142 -10.29 -2.03 -8.74
CA PRO A 142 -11.67 -2.47 -8.85
C PRO A 142 -12.60 -1.71 -7.90
N ARG A 143 -13.79 -1.34 -8.40
CA ARG A 143 -14.74 -0.48 -7.66
C ARG A 143 -15.16 -1.07 -6.31
N ARG A 144 -15.35 -2.39 -6.25
CA ARG A 144 -15.78 -3.09 -5.04
C ARG A 144 -14.74 -2.91 -3.92
N SER A 145 -13.50 -3.26 -4.20
CA SER A 145 -12.43 -3.28 -3.21
C SER A 145 -11.92 -1.88 -2.88
N THR A 146 -11.91 -0.94 -3.84
CA THR A 146 -11.65 0.48 -3.52
C THR A 146 -12.76 1.08 -2.63
N THR A 147 -14.01 0.61 -2.73
CA THR A 147 -15.09 1.03 -1.82
C THR A 147 -14.87 0.46 -0.41
N LEU A 148 -14.49 -0.80 -0.30
CA LEU A 148 -14.13 -1.42 0.98
C LEU A 148 -12.95 -0.66 1.64
N LEU A 149 -11.89 -0.42 0.89
CA LEU A 149 -10.71 0.28 1.39
C LEU A 149 -11.03 1.74 1.78
N LYS A 150 -11.93 2.41 1.03
CA LYS A 150 -12.45 3.73 1.42
C LYS A 150 -13.13 3.69 2.79
N THR A 151 -13.91 2.68 3.09
CA THR A 151 -14.57 2.53 4.41
C THR A 151 -13.55 2.36 5.53
N ILE A 152 -12.46 1.62 5.28
CA ILE A 152 -11.37 1.44 6.24
C ILE A 152 -10.68 2.78 6.51
N TYR A 153 -10.30 3.51 5.47
CA TYR A 153 -9.65 4.80 5.61
C TYR A 153 -10.55 5.85 6.24
N ARG A 154 -11.84 5.87 5.91
CA ARG A 154 -12.81 6.82 6.48
C ARG A 154 -12.97 6.67 8.00
N LYS A 155 -12.83 5.46 8.54
CA LYS A 155 -12.83 5.23 9.99
C LYS A 155 -11.60 5.82 10.67
N ILE A 156 -10.45 5.84 9.97
CA ILE A 156 -9.17 6.34 10.51
C ILE A 156 -9.04 7.85 10.30
N PHE A 157 -9.54 8.34 9.16
CA PHE A 157 -9.47 9.72 8.70
C PHE A 157 -10.87 10.18 8.27
N PRO A 158 -11.72 10.64 9.20
CA PRO A 158 -13.12 10.97 8.90
C PRO A 158 -13.30 12.04 7.84
N GLU A 159 -12.43 13.06 7.82
CA GLU A 159 -12.59 14.26 6.99
C GLU A 159 -11.68 14.28 5.75
N ILE A 160 -10.83 13.27 5.57
CA ILE A 160 -9.87 13.28 4.46
C ILE A 160 -10.56 13.08 3.10
N ASP A 161 -10.04 13.71 2.07
CA ASP A 161 -10.49 13.45 0.70
C ASP A 161 -10.01 12.08 0.20
N ILE A 162 -10.95 11.22 -0.18
CA ILE A 162 -10.66 9.89 -0.72
C ILE A 162 -11.10 9.81 -2.18
N ILE A 163 -10.13 9.83 -3.07
CA ILE A 163 -10.30 9.83 -4.52
C ILE A 163 -10.19 8.40 -5.04
N LYS A 164 -11.23 7.92 -5.74
CA LYS A 164 -11.22 6.61 -6.40
C LYS A 164 -11.04 6.79 -7.90
N THR A 165 -10.13 6.02 -8.48
CA THR A 165 -9.79 6.08 -9.91
C THR A 165 -9.36 4.72 -10.46
N GLY A 166 -9.02 4.63 -11.74
CA GLY A 166 -8.37 3.46 -12.31
C GLY A 166 -6.95 3.26 -11.75
N SER A 167 -6.49 2.02 -11.69
CA SER A 167 -5.17 1.70 -11.14
C SER A 167 -4.03 2.42 -11.87
N THR A 168 -4.05 2.40 -13.21
CA THR A 168 -3.04 3.07 -14.04
C THR A 168 -2.99 4.58 -13.80
N HIS A 169 -4.15 5.23 -13.57
CA HIS A 169 -4.18 6.65 -13.23
C HIS A 169 -3.55 6.91 -11.87
N ALA A 170 -3.86 6.09 -10.86
CA ALA A 170 -3.27 6.22 -9.53
C ALA A 170 -1.74 6.02 -9.55
N GLU A 171 -1.25 5.04 -10.32
CA GLU A 171 0.18 4.80 -10.56
C GLU A 171 0.84 6.01 -11.24
N MET A 172 0.21 6.59 -12.27
CA MET A 172 0.69 7.80 -12.95
C MET A 172 0.78 8.99 -11.99
N VAL A 173 -0.21 9.19 -11.12
CA VAL A 173 -0.16 10.28 -10.12
C VAL A 173 1.09 10.18 -9.26
N LYS A 174 1.46 8.96 -8.80
CA LYS A 174 2.70 8.76 -8.03
C LYS A 174 3.94 9.13 -8.83
N TYR A 175 4.03 8.63 -10.07
CA TYR A 175 5.19 8.92 -10.93
C TYR A 175 5.32 10.40 -11.26
N ILE A 176 4.23 11.04 -11.70
CA ILE A 176 4.24 12.48 -12.04
C ILE A 176 4.65 13.32 -10.83
N THR A 177 4.10 13.03 -9.64
CA THR A 177 4.45 13.78 -8.43
C THR A 177 5.94 13.64 -8.11
N ASN A 178 6.47 12.43 -8.10
CA ASN A 178 7.87 12.19 -7.74
C ASN A 178 8.83 12.77 -8.78
N THR A 179 8.56 12.59 -10.08
CA THR A 179 9.43 13.11 -11.15
C THR A 179 9.39 14.64 -11.22
N PHE A 180 8.23 15.25 -10.99
CA PHE A 180 8.12 16.72 -10.93
C PHE A 180 8.94 17.29 -9.77
N LEU A 181 8.85 16.68 -8.57
CA LEU A 181 9.67 17.12 -7.43
C LEU A 181 11.17 16.95 -7.70
N ALA A 182 11.57 15.81 -8.26
CA ALA A 182 12.97 15.57 -8.65
C ALA A 182 13.47 16.61 -9.68
N THR A 183 12.65 16.92 -10.67
CA THR A 183 12.98 17.95 -11.69
C THR A 183 13.15 19.33 -11.06
N LYS A 184 12.27 19.70 -10.11
CA LYS A 184 12.41 20.97 -9.38
C LYS A 184 13.72 21.05 -8.59
N VAL A 185 14.09 19.97 -7.90
CA VAL A 185 15.36 19.92 -7.15
C VAL A 185 16.55 20.00 -8.10
N ALA A 186 16.56 19.24 -9.19
CA ALA A 186 17.63 19.29 -10.19
C ALA A 186 17.76 20.69 -10.79
N PHE A 187 16.64 21.29 -11.20
CA PHE A 187 16.65 22.67 -11.72
C PHE A 187 17.22 23.67 -10.71
N ALA A 188 16.79 23.62 -9.43
CA ALA A 188 17.30 24.51 -8.40
C ALA A 188 18.80 24.36 -8.17
N ASN A 189 19.32 23.11 -8.20
CA ASN A 189 20.75 22.84 -8.06
C ASN A 189 21.56 23.40 -9.24
N GLU A 190 21.10 23.28 -10.49
CA GLU A 190 21.74 23.85 -11.66
C GLU A 190 21.77 25.39 -11.61
N MET A 191 20.72 26.02 -11.08
CA MET A 191 20.65 27.46 -10.95
C MET A 191 21.52 28.03 -9.82
N TYR A 192 21.94 27.21 -8.87
CA TYR A 192 22.77 27.58 -7.72
C TYR A 192 24.30 27.58 -8.09
N GLN A 193 24.71 26.83 -9.12
CA GLN A 193 26.09 26.75 -9.60
C GLN A 193 26.46 27.96 -10.44
#